data_88390a074cde33bd87636d14b0925382
#
_entry.id   88390a074cde33bd87636d14b0925382
#
_cell.length_a   1.000
_cell.length_b   1.000
_cell.length_c   1.000
_cell.angle_alpha   90.00
_cell.angle_beta   90.00
_cell.angle_gamma   90.00
#
_symmetry.space_group_name_H-M   'P 1'
#
loop_
_entity.id
_entity.type
_entity.pdbx_description
1 polymer ?
#
loop_
_entity_poly.entity_id
_entity_poly.type
_entity_poly.pdbx_seq_one_letter_code
_entity_poly.pdbx_strand_id
1 'polypeptide(L)'
;MARTLESIREAVSRHRGSRISYRAANGRRKMEERTGIIQDVYPSLFTVYIDSQQSTVSFSYADILTKEVEVQLEADGEELF
;
A
#
# COMPACT_ATOMS: atom_id res chain seq x y z
N MET A 1 -0.96 19.90 0.85
CA MET A 1 0.45 19.57 0.97
C MET A 1 0.86 18.52 -0.03
N ALA A 2 1.98 18.70 -0.68
CA ALA A 2 2.45 17.74 -1.64
C ALA A 2 2.97 16.48 -0.92
N ARG A 3 2.57 15.32 -1.39
CA ARG A 3 3.12 14.06 -0.89
C ARG A 3 4.49 13.86 -1.50
N THR A 4 5.41 13.38 -0.70
CA THR A 4 6.75 13.04 -1.16
C THR A 4 7.01 11.56 -0.91
N LEU A 5 8.01 11.00 -1.59
CA LEU A 5 8.38 9.61 -1.36
C LEU A 5 8.75 9.38 0.10
N GLU A 6 9.41 10.35 0.71
CA GLU A 6 9.81 10.26 2.11
C GLU A 6 8.61 10.24 3.06
N SER A 7 7.61 11.09 2.81
CA SER A 7 6.41 11.12 3.65
C SER A 7 5.61 9.83 3.53
N ILE A 8 5.55 9.25 2.34
CA ILE A 8 4.88 7.98 2.11
C ILE A 8 5.61 6.86 2.85
N ARG A 9 6.92 6.81 2.75
CA ARG A 9 7.72 5.81 3.45
C ARG A 9 7.53 5.91 4.96
N GLU A 10 7.51 7.12 5.48
CA GLU A 10 7.31 7.34 6.91
C GLU A 10 5.94 6.84 7.36
N ALA A 11 4.88 7.15 6.60
CA ALA A 11 3.54 6.69 6.91
C ALA A 11 3.46 5.16 6.91
N VAL A 12 4.04 4.52 5.91
CA VAL A 12 4.07 3.06 5.82
C VAL A 12 4.83 2.47 7.01
N SER A 13 5.96 3.06 7.38
CA SER A 13 6.75 2.59 8.53
C SER A 13 5.96 2.62 9.83
N ARG A 14 5.16 3.66 10.02
CA ARG A 14 4.32 3.78 11.23
C ARG A 14 3.25 2.72 11.31
N HIS A 15 2.82 2.20 10.17
CA HIS A 15 1.76 1.20 10.10
C HIS A 15 2.26 -0.19 9.78
N ARG A 16 3.54 -0.44 9.97
CA ARG A 16 4.11 -1.77 9.79
C ARG A 16 3.40 -2.76 10.72
N GLY A 17 2.96 -3.87 10.16
CA GLY A 17 2.18 -4.87 10.89
C GLY A 17 0.69 -4.60 10.92
N SER A 18 0.25 -3.46 10.38
CA SER A 18 -1.17 -3.13 10.34
C SER A 18 -1.83 -3.75 9.11
N ARG A 19 -3.10 -4.11 9.27
CA ARG A 19 -3.88 -4.61 8.16
C ARG A 19 -4.39 -3.44 7.33
N ILE A 20 -4.17 -3.53 6.03
CA ILE A 20 -4.56 -2.49 5.08
C ILE A 20 -5.36 -3.12 3.95
N SER A 21 -6.12 -2.28 3.25
CA SER A 21 -6.67 -2.65 1.96
C SER A 21 -6.01 -1.79 0.90
N TYR A 22 -5.77 -2.37 -0.25
CA TYR A 22 -5.20 -1.62 -1.35
C TYR A 22 -6.01 -1.85 -2.61
N ARG A 23 -5.96 -0.84 -3.47
CA ARG A 23 -6.59 -0.89 -4.79
C ARG A 23 -5.51 -0.56 -5.82
N ALA A 24 -5.37 -1.43 -6.79
CA ALA A 24 -4.39 -1.25 -7.85
C ALA A 24 -5.06 -1.49 -9.19
N ALA A 25 -4.67 -0.71 -10.19
CA ALA A 25 -5.15 -0.91 -11.53
C ALA A 25 -4.56 -2.21 -12.08
N ASN A 26 -5.44 -3.12 -12.50
CA ASN A 26 -5.03 -4.37 -13.08
C ASN A 26 -5.62 -4.45 -14.49
N GLY A 27 -4.87 -3.96 -15.48
CA GLY A 27 -5.36 -3.87 -16.83
C GLY A 27 -6.11 -2.57 -17.09
N ARG A 28 -6.75 -2.48 -18.24
CA ARG A 28 -7.28 -1.21 -18.75
C ARG A 28 -8.47 -0.66 -18.00
N ARG A 29 -9.27 -1.50 -17.36
CA ARG A 29 -10.53 -1.06 -16.75
C ARG A 29 -10.86 -1.74 -15.45
N LYS A 30 -9.95 -2.51 -14.90
CA LYS A 30 -10.21 -3.25 -13.68
C LYS A 30 -9.36 -2.71 -12.54
N MET A 31 -10.02 -2.40 -11.45
CA MET A 31 -9.36 -2.13 -10.19
C MET A 31 -9.41 -3.40 -9.36
N GLU A 32 -8.27 -3.83 -8.89
CA GLU A 32 -8.19 -4.98 -8.01
C GLU A 32 -8.05 -4.47 -6.58
N GLU A 33 -8.95 -4.90 -5.71
CA GLU A 33 -8.91 -4.54 -4.31
C GLU A 33 -8.64 -5.78 -3.48
N ARG A 34 -7.65 -5.68 -2.59
CA ARG A 34 -7.29 -6.79 -1.71
C ARG A 34 -6.88 -6.26 -0.37
N THR A 35 -6.91 -7.13 0.63
CA THR A 35 -6.44 -6.81 1.96
C THR A 35 -5.16 -7.56 2.26
N GLY A 36 -4.32 -6.96 3.08
CA GLY A 36 -3.07 -7.59 3.49
C GLY A 36 -2.48 -6.86 4.68
N ILE A 37 -1.29 -7.30 5.07
CA ILE A 37 -0.58 -6.74 6.22
C ILE A 37 0.75 -6.19 5.73
N ILE A 38 1.06 -4.95 6.11
CA ILE A 38 2.36 -4.37 5.80
C ILE A 38 3.43 -5.16 6.53
N GLN A 39 4.35 -5.74 5.76
CA GLN A 39 5.33 -6.67 6.29
C GLN A 39 6.70 -6.02 6.47
N ASP A 40 7.31 -5.56 5.39
CA ASP A 40 8.62 -4.94 5.42
C ASP A 40 8.61 -3.59 4.71
N VAL A 41 9.45 -2.70 5.17
CA VAL A 41 9.57 -1.35 4.63
C VAL A 41 11.01 -1.11 4.20
N TYR A 42 11.19 -0.74 2.94
CA TYR A 42 12.50 -0.49 2.34
C TYR A 42 12.57 0.96 1.84
N PRO A 43 13.76 1.45 1.52
CA PRO A 43 13.91 2.85 1.08
C PRO A 43 13.09 3.24 -0.16
N SER A 44 12.85 2.31 -1.07
CA SER A 44 12.16 2.60 -2.33
C SER A 44 10.83 1.87 -2.50
N LEU A 45 10.54 0.88 -1.64
CA LEU A 45 9.33 0.08 -1.73
C LEU A 45 8.96 -0.49 -0.37
N PHE A 46 7.77 -1.06 -0.30
CA PHE A 46 7.38 -1.84 0.88
C PHE A 46 6.67 -3.11 0.42
N THR A 47 6.59 -4.09 1.30
CA THR A 47 5.96 -5.37 0.99
C THR A 47 4.71 -5.57 1.83
N VAL A 48 3.73 -6.22 1.23
CA VAL A 48 2.44 -6.52 1.88
C VAL A 48 2.18 -8.01 1.73
N TYR A 49 1.88 -8.67 2.83
CA TYR A 49 1.49 -10.07 2.81
C TYR A 49 -0.01 -10.18 2.62
N ILE A 50 -0.43 -10.91 1.60
CA ILE A 50 -1.84 -11.10 1.27
C ILE A 50 -2.28 -12.48 1.70
N ASP A 51 -3.06 -12.54 2.77
CA ASP A 51 -3.52 -13.80 3.36
C ASP A 51 -4.31 -14.66 2.38
N SER A 52 -5.20 -14.04 1.63
CA SER A 52 -6.08 -14.77 0.72
C SER A 52 -5.31 -15.49 -0.38
N GLN A 53 -4.14 -15.00 -0.72
CA GLN A 53 -3.29 -15.58 -1.75
C GLN A 53 -2.06 -16.28 -1.17
N GLN A 54 -1.84 -16.12 0.12
CA GLN A 54 -0.65 -16.62 0.81
C GLN A 54 0.63 -16.21 0.07
N SER A 55 0.67 -14.95 -0.35
CA SER A 55 1.79 -14.42 -1.11
C SER A 55 2.14 -13.03 -0.65
N THR A 56 3.37 -12.63 -0.92
CA THR A 56 3.86 -11.29 -0.62
C THR A 56 3.98 -10.52 -1.92
N VAL A 57 3.44 -9.31 -1.94
CA VAL A 57 3.58 -8.39 -3.07
C VAL A 57 4.35 -7.17 -2.63
N SER A 58 5.01 -6.51 -3.56
CA SER A 58 5.74 -5.28 -3.28
C SER A 58 5.12 -4.11 -4.02
N PHE A 59 5.14 -2.95 -3.38
CA PHE A 59 4.64 -1.72 -3.97
C PHE A 59 5.72 -0.65 -3.86
N SER A 60 5.96 0.02 -4.97
CA SER A 60 6.87 1.15 -4.99
C SER A 60 6.15 2.40 -4.43
N TYR A 61 6.88 3.25 -3.73
CA TYR A 61 6.31 4.49 -3.24
C TYR A 61 5.91 5.42 -4.39
N ALA A 62 6.59 5.30 -5.51
CA ALA A 62 6.26 6.07 -6.70
C ALA A 62 4.88 5.73 -7.24
N ASP A 63 4.48 4.47 -7.18
CA ASP A 63 3.15 4.03 -7.61
C ASP A 63 2.05 4.64 -6.74
N ILE A 64 2.33 4.81 -5.46
CA ILE A 64 1.40 5.45 -4.54
C ILE A 64 1.35 6.95 -4.81
N LEU A 65 2.50 7.55 -5.06
CA LEU A 65 2.59 8.97 -5.33
C LEU A 65 1.82 9.36 -6.59
N THR A 66 1.85 8.52 -7.61
CA THR A 66 1.12 8.73 -8.86
C THR A 66 -0.32 8.24 -8.81
N LYS A 67 -0.73 7.68 -7.68
CA LYS A 67 -2.07 7.15 -7.44
C LYS A 67 -2.43 5.94 -8.31
N GLU A 68 -1.46 5.23 -8.79
CA GLU A 68 -1.68 3.95 -9.45
C GLU A 68 -2.08 2.89 -8.45
N VAL A 69 -1.66 3.06 -7.20
CA VAL A 69 -2.02 2.20 -6.08
C VAL A 69 -2.55 3.07 -4.95
N GLU A 70 -3.71 2.72 -4.41
CA GLU A 70 -4.30 3.39 -3.27
C GLU A 70 -4.29 2.44 -2.08
N VAL A 71 -3.90 2.94 -0.92
CA VAL A 71 -3.81 2.15 0.31
C VAL A 71 -4.62 2.81 1.41
N GLN A 72 -5.43 2.00 2.09
CA GLN A 72 -6.27 2.46 3.20
C GLN A 72 -6.10 1.53 4.39
N LEU A 73 -6.24 2.09 5.60
CA LEU A 73 -6.29 1.28 6.81
C LEU A 73 -7.63 0.57 6.86
N GLU A 74 -7.61 -0.74 7.03
CA GLU A 74 -8.84 -1.52 7.07
C GLU A 74 -9.72 -1.17 8.25
N ALA A 75 -9.13 -0.93 9.40
CA ALA A 75 -9.88 -0.67 10.63
C ALA A 75 -10.74 0.58 10.55
N ASP A 76 -10.22 1.65 9.96
CA ASP A 76 -10.89 2.95 9.93
C ASP A 76 -11.38 3.33 8.54
N GLY A 77 -10.98 2.62 7.51
CA GLY A 77 -11.25 3.01 6.13
C GLY A 77 -10.55 4.30 5.74
N GLU A 78 -9.65 4.77 6.57
CA GLU A 78 -8.95 6.02 6.36
C GLU A 78 -7.77 5.82 5.41
N GLU A 79 -7.59 6.77 4.49
CA GLU A 79 -6.45 6.73 3.59
C GLU A 79 -5.15 6.85 4.37
N LEU A 80 -4.22 5.97 4.06
CA LEU A 80 -2.92 5.95 4.71
C LEU A 80 -2.07 7.16 4.32
N PHE A 81 -2.31 7.67 3.13
CA PHE A 81 -1.51 8.78 2.58
C PHE A 81 -2.37 9.95 2.16
#